data_ad6c39c908fcf66da23b60646014c22f
#
_entry.id   ad6c39c908fcf66da23b60646014c22f
#
_cell.length_a   1.000
_cell.length_b   1.000
_cell.length_c   1.000
_cell.angle_alpha   90.00
_cell.angle_beta   90.00
_cell.angle_gamma   90.00
#
_symmetry.space_group_name_H-M   'P 1'
#
loop_
_entity.id
_entity.type
_entity.pdbx_description
1 polymer ?
#
loop_
_entity_poly.entity_id
_entity_poly.type
_entity_poly.pdbx_seq_one_letter_code
_entity_poly.pdbx_strand_id
1 'polypeptide(L)'
;ASDVYKRQLLKYDTAQGRYDGHTVEAGEDSITVDGKVITIYKNANPAELPWGELGVDVVLECTGFFTSKDKASAHLQAGAKKVVISAPAGNDLKTIVFSVNENTLTAEDQIISAASCTTNCLAPMAKALNDYAPIQSGIMSTIHAYTGDQMILDGPHRKGDLRRARAGAANIVPNSTGAAKAIGLVIPELNGKLIGSAQRVPVPTGSTTILTAVVKGENVTK
;
A
#
# COMPACT_ATOMS: atom_id res chain seq x y z
N ALA A 1 -19.56 -4.77 10.70
CA ALA A 1 -19.44 -6.21 10.46
C ALA A 1 -19.31 -6.92 11.79
N SER A 2 -19.99 -8.06 11.98
CA SER A 2 -19.83 -8.85 13.18
C SER A 2 -18.43 -9.50 13.22
N ASP A 3 -17.97 -9.88 14.41
CA ASP A 3 -16.67 -10.50 14.58
C ASP A 3 -16.63 -11.89 13.96
N VAL A 4 -17.81 -12.54 13.88
CA VAL A 4 -18.02 -13.76 13.08
C VAL A 4 -17.66 -13.54 11.61
N TYR A 5 -18.04 -12.40 11.01
CA TYR A 5 -17.71 -12.05 9.64
C TYR A 5 -16.19 -11.84 9.45
N LYS A 6 -15.55 -11.12 10.37
CA LYS A 6 -14.08 -10.91 10.34
C LYS A 6 -13.31 -12.24 10.48
N ARG A 7 -13.75 -13.10 11.42
CA ARG A 7 -13.23 -14.45 11.59
C ARG A 7 -13.33 -15.25 10.29
N GLN A 8 -14.49 -15.17 9.61
CA GLN A 8 -14.75 -15.89 8.38
C GLN A 8 -13.80 -15.45 7.26
N LEU A 9 -13.61 -14.14 7.09
CA LEU A 9 -12.69 -13.59 6.08
C LEU A 9 -11.22 -13.95 6.37
N LEU A 10 -10.81 -14.00 7.63
CA LEU A 10 -9.45 -14.41 7.99
C LEU A 10 -9.24 -15.90 7.73
N LYS A 11 -10.22 -16.74 8.03
CA LYS A 11 -10.09 -18.20 7.90
C LYS A 11 -10.19 -18.70 6.46
N TYR A 12 -10.93 -17.99 5.61
CA TYR A 12 -11.21 -18.40 4.24
C TYR A 12 -10.92 -17.24 3.29
N ASP A 13 -9.81 -17.29 2.60
CA ASP A 13 -9.43 -16.30 1.60
C ASP A 13 -9.45 -16.93 0.22
N THR A 14 -10.14 -16.28 -0.74
CA THR A 14 -10.29 -16.82 -2.10
C THR A 14 -8.96 -16.82 -2.87
N ALA A 15 -8.12 -15.83 -2.65
CA ALA A 15 -6.86 -15.67 -3.39
C ALA A 15 -5.68 -16.37 -2.70
N GLN A 16 -5.64 -16.35 -1.35
CA GLN A 16 -4.54 -16.90 -0.55
C GLN A 16 -4.85 -18.31 -0.01
N GLY A 17 -6.13 -18.75 -0.10
CA GLY A 17 -6.56 -20.04 0.38
C GLY A 17 -7.04 -20.03 1.83
N ARG A 18 -7.16 -21.21 2.40
CA ARG A 18 -7.62 -21.39 3.77
C ARG A 18 -6.46 -21.20 4.75
N TYR A 19 -6.75 -20.57 5.88
CA TYR A 19 -5.80 -20.46 6.99
C TYR A 19 -5.77 -21.76 7.82
N ASP A 20 -5.38 -22.86 7.15
CA ASP A 20 -5.33 -24.20 7.75
C ASP A 20 -4.14 -24.33 8.70
N GLY A 21 -4.28 -25.16 9.72
CA GLY A 21 -3.28 -25.32 10.78
C GLY A 21 -3.35 -24.27 11.89
N HIS A 22 -4.25 -23.28 11.75
CA HIS A 22 -4.48 -22.24 12.75
C HIS A 22 -5.91 -22.24 13.27
N THR A 23 -6.07 -22.01 14.57
CA THR A 23 -7.37 -21.80 15.17
C THR A 23 -7.80 -20.34 15.01
N VAL A 24 -9.01 -20.09 14.56
CA VAL A 24 -9.59 -18.75 14.45
C VAL A 24 -10.98 -18.77 15.03
N GLU A 25 -11.18 -18.05 16.12
CA GLU A 25 -12.44 -18.00 16.86
C GLU A 25 -12.97 -16.56 16.91
N ALA A 26 -14.29 -16.40 16.96
CA ALA A 26 -14.93 -15.10 17.11
C ALA A 26 -15.44 -14.93 18.54
N GLY A 27 -15.08 -13.80 19.16
CA GLY A 27 -15.68 -13.31 20.39
C GLY A 27 -16.71 -12.23 20.12
N GLU A 28 -17.21 -11.56 21.15
CA GLU A 28 -18.18 -10.48 21.02
C GLU A 28 -17.52 -9.22 20.39
N ASP A 29 -16.37 -8.81 20.91
CA ASP A 29 -15.56 -7.70 20.40
C ASP A 29 -14.09 -8.11 20.20
N SER A 30 -13.88 -9.34 19.70
CA SER A 30 -12.55 -9.88 19.48
C SER A 30 -12.55 -11.00 18.44
N ILE A 31 -11.35 -11.27 17.92
CA ILE A 31 -11.02 -12.55 17.30
C ILE A 31 -9.84 -13.15 18.03
N THR A 32 -9.86 -14.46 18.19
CA THR A 32 -8.75 -15.18 18.81
C THR A 32 -8.06 -16.03 17.73
N VAL A 33 -6.76 -15.86 17.58
CA VAL A 33 -5.94 -16.62 16.64
C VAL A 33 -4.87 -17.36 17.43
N ASP A 34 -4.89 -18.70 17.37
CA ASP A 34 -3.96 -19.57 18.11
C ASP A 34 -3.85 -19.21 19.61
N GLY A 35 -5.00 -18.97 20.23
CA GLY A 35 -5.08 -18.57 21.63
C GLY A 35 -4.75 -17.09 21.91
N LYS A 36 -4.31 -16.31 20.92
CA LYS A 36 -4.04 -14.88 21.05
C LYS A 36 -5.30 -14.07 20.79
N VAL A 37 -5.75 -13.34 21.79
CA VAL A 37 -6.92 -12.46 21.67
C VAL A 37 -6.54 -11.15 20.99
N ILE A 38 -7.28 -10.77 19.96
CA ILE A 38 -7.17 -9.51 19.23
C ILE A 38 -8.46 -8.75 19.46
N THR A 39 -8.39 -7.68 20.23
CA THR A 39 -9.55 -6.83 20.52
C THR A 39 -9.94 -6.00 19.30
N ILE A 40 -11.23 -5.83 19.08
CA ILE A 40 -11.80 -5.10 17.96
C ILE A 40 -12.58 -3.88 18.47
N TYR A 41 -12.13 -2.70 18.10
CA TYR A 41 -12.84 -1.46 18.37
C TYR A 41 -13.70 -1.06 17.18
N LYS A 42 -14.96 -0.70 17.44
CA LYS A 42 -15.96 -0.35 16.42
C LYS A 42 -16.19 1.16 16.39
N ASN A 43 -15.14 1.92 16.17
CA ASN A 43 -15.22 3.38 16.09
C ASN A 43 -14.65 3.87 14.75
N ALA A 44 -15.44 4.70 14.04
CA ALA A 44 -15.05 5.27 12.76
C ALA A 44 -14.17 6.53 12.89
N ASN A 45 -14.17 7.16 14.08
CA ASN A 45 -13.35 8.32 14.37
C ASN A 45 -12.03 7.90 15.05
N PRO A 46 -10.88 8.02 14.38
CA PRO A 46 -9.60 7.61 14.96
C PRO A 46 -9.23 8.34 16.26
N ALA A 47 -9.68 9.58 16.43
CA ALA A 47 -9.37 10.38 17.62
C ALA A 47 -10.03 9.85 18.91
N GLU A 48 -11.04 8.99 18.78
CA GLU A 48 -11.79 8.39 19.89
C GLU A 48 -11.34 6.95 20.20
N LEU A 49 -10.32 6.47 19.52
CA LEU A 49 -9.76 5.13 19.79
C LEU A 49 -8.85 5.18 21.03
N PRO A 50 -8.82 4.14 21.87
CA PRO A 50 -8.13 4.17 23.16
C PRO A 50 -6.62 3.91 23.05
N TRP A 51 -5.94 4.50 22.06
CA TRP A 51 -4.52 4.21 21.82
C TRP A 51 -3.61 4.58 23.00
N GLY A 52 -3.90 5.69 23.65
CA GLY A 52 -3.15 6.12 24.85
C GLY A 52 -3.34 5.18 26.03
N GLU A 53 -4.58 4.75 26.30
CA GLU A 53 -4.91 3.83 27.40
C GLU A 53 -4.26 2.45 27.20
N LEU A 54 -4.19 2.02 25.94
CA LEU A 54 -3.58 0.74 25.53
C LEU A 54 -2.07 0.80 25.40
N GLY A 55 -1.46 2.00 25.51
CA GLY A 55 -0.03 2.18 25.34
C GLY A 55 0.45 1.85 23.91
N VAL A 56 -0.35 2.13 22.88
CA VAL A 56 -0.03 1.79 21.51
C VAL A 56 1.15 2.62 20.98
N ASP A 57 2.22 1.94 20.61
CA ASP A 57 3.41 2.59 20.03
C ASP A 57 3.20 2.96 18.56
N VAL A 58 2.64 2.06 17.76
CA VAL A 58 2.51 2.23 16.31
C VAL A 58 1.11 1.84 15.84
N VAL A 59 0.47 2.75 15.10
CA VAL A 59 -0.77 2.46 14.38
C VAL A 59 -0.46 2.25 12.89
N LEU A 60 -0.94 1.13 12.33
CA LEU A 60 -0.96 0.92 10.89
C LEU A 60 -2.31 1.42 10.34
N GLU A 61 -2.28 2.55 9.62
CA GLU A 61 -3.47 3.11 8.96
C GLU A 61 -3.69 2.40 7.62
N CYS A 62 -4.62 1.43 7.61
CA CYS A 62 -4.91 0.58 6.46
C CYS A 62 -6.32 0.79 5.89
N THR A 63 -7.06 1.81 6.33
CA THR A 63 -8.45 2.03 5.91
C THR A 63 -8.57 2.68 4.54
N GLY A 64 -7.54 3.41 4.10
CA GLY A 64 -7.54 4.20 2.87
C GLY A 64 -8.30 5.53 2.97
N PHE A 65 -8.79 5.91 4.15
CA PHE A 65 -9.53 7.17 4.39
C PHE A 65 -8.63 8.27 4.98
N PHE A 66 -7.69 7.91 5.83
CA PHE A 66 -6.81 8.85 6.55
C PHE A 66 -5.43 8.90 5.92
N THR A 67 -5.39 9.15 4.60
CA THR A 67 -4.17 9.09 3.77
C THR A 67 -3.50 10.45 3.57
N SER A 68 -3.47 11.30 4.60
CA SER A 68 -2.69 12.54 4.66
C SER A 68 -2.18 12.76 6.07
N LYS A 69 -1.15 13.57 6.22
CA LYS A 69 -0.58 13.91 7.54
C LYS A 69 -1.65 14.45 8.49
N ASP A 70 -2.44 15.40 8.02
CA ASP A 70 -3.52 16.03 8.78
C ASP A 70 -4.53 14.99 9.27
N LYS A 71 -5.09 14.18 8.37
CA LYS A 71 -6.08 13.16 8.74
C LYS A 71 -5.53 12.08 9.66
N ALA A 72 -4.31 11.60 9.38
CA ALA A 72 -3.68 10.55 10.18
C ALA A 72 -3.27 11.05 11.58
N SER A 73 -3.13 12.38 11.79
CA SER A 73 -2.84 12.98 13.09
C SER A 73 -3.90 12.67 14.14
N ALA A 74 -5.13 12.32 13.74
CA ALA A 74 -6.18 11.89 14.66
C ALA A 74 -5.78 10.67 15.50
N HIS A 75 -4.95 9.77 14.97
CA HIS A 75 -4.41 8.66 15.74
C HIS A 75 -3.40 9.10 16.80
N LEU A 76 -2.60 10.15 16.52
CA LEU A 76 -1.69 10.75 17.52
C LEU A 76 -2.49 11.45 18.62
N GLN A 77 -3.59 12.14 18.27
CA GLN A 77 -4.50 12.76 19.24
C GLN A 77 -5.11 11.73 20.18
N ALA A 78 -5.38 10.52 19.67
CA ALA A 78 -5.85 9.39 20.46
C ALA A 78 -4.76 8.72 21.32
N GLY A 79 -3.51 9.20 21.25
CA GLY A 79 -2.41 8.75 22.09
C GLY A 79 -1.44 7.75 21.47
N ALA A 80 -1.56 7.42 20.17
CA ALA A 80 -0.54 6.64 19.49
C ALA A 80 0.77 7.44 19.35
N LYS A 81 1.94 6.77 19.43
CA LYS A 81 3.23 7.46 19.29
C LYS A 81 3.64 7.66 17.82
N LYS A 82 3.30 6.72 16.95
CA LYS A 82 3.65 6.74 15.53
C LYS A 82 2.48 6.24 14.68
N VAL A 83 2.38 6.72 13.44
CA VAL A 83 1.41 6.25 12.45
C VAL A 83 2.12 5.91 11.15
N VAL A 84 1.86 4.72 10.63
CA VAL A 84 2.33 4.27 9.31
C VAL A 84 1.11 4.12 8.40
N ILE A 85 1.04 4.97 7.37
CA ILE A 85 -0.04 4.93 6.38
C ILE A 85 0.33 3.90 5.31
N SER A 86 -0.48 2.85 5.13
CA SER A 86 -0.25 1.77 4.16
C SER A 86 -0.60 2.15 2.71
N ALA A 87 -0.52 3.43 2.37
CA ALA A 87 -0.89 3.99 1.08
C ALA A 87 -0.04 5.24 0.77
N PRO A 88 0.02 5.71 -0.49
CA PRO A 88 0.59 7.01 -0.81
C PRO A 88 -0.14 8.12 -0.04
N ALA A 89 0.60 9.03 0.56
CA ALA A 89 0.04 10.04 1.46
C ALA A 89 0.80 11.37 1.31
N GLY A 90 0.35 12.24 0.43
CA GLY A 90 0.87 13.60 0.29
C GLY A 90 2.39 13.73 0.11
N ASN A 91 2.88 14.97 0.10
CA ASN A 91 4.32 15.29 0.02
C ASN A 91 4.82 15.99 1.30
N ASP A 92 3.97 16.13 2.29
CA ASP A 92 4.21 16.81 3.57
C ASP A 92 4.66 15.85 4.69
N LEU A 93 4.89 14.60 4.33
CA LEU A 93 5.41 13.53 5.17
C LEU A 93 6.36 12.63 4.38
N LYS A 94 7.23 11.92 5.07
CA LYS A 94 8.17 10.99 4.41
C LYS A 94 7.46 9.79 3.83
N THR A 95 7.83 9.45 2.61
CA THR A 95 7.47 8.18 1.96
C THR A 95 8.65 7.23 2.07
N ILE A 96 8.43 6.07 2.69
CA ILE A 96 9.49 5.10 2.99
C ILE A 96 9.23 3.80 2.23
N VAL A 97 10.27 3.30 1.62
CA VAL A 97 10.35 1.93 1.08
C VAL A 97 11.52 1.23 1.78
N PHE A 98 11.23 0.13 2.44
CA PHE A 98 12.24 -0.65 3.16
C PHE A 98 13.36 -1.12 2.21
N SER A 99 14.60 -1.12 2.69
CA SER A 99 15.84 -1.40 1.94
C SER A 99 16.13 -0.40 0.81
N VAL A 100 15.46 0.76 0.79
CA VAL A 100 15.71 1.85 -0.17
C VAL A 100 16.10 3.14 0.55
N ASN A 101 15.25 3.62 1.46
CA ASN A 101 15.45 4.91 2.11
C ASN A 101 15.01 4.95 3.59
N GLU A 102 14.84 3.81 4.26
CA GLU A 102 14.50 3.77 5.69
C GLU A 102 15.53 4.47 6.58
N ASN A 103 16.78 4.57 6.14
CA ASN A 103 17.86 5.29 6.82
C ASN A 103 17.63 6.81 6.89
N THR A 104 16.66 7.32 6.16
CA THR A 104 16.25 8.74 6.23
C THR A 104 15.30 9.02 7.39
N LEU A 105 14.76 7.99 8.07
CA LEU A 105 13.88 8.15 9.21
C LEU A 105 14.62 8.74 10.42
N THR A 106 13.92 9.61 11.12
CA THR A 106 14.38 10.21 12.37
C THR A 106 13.35 9.99 13.48
N ALA A 107 13.73 10.28 14.71
CA ALA A 107 12.82 10.16 15.86
C ALA A 107 11.60 11.08 15.76
N GLU A 108 11.74 12.21 15.07
CA GLU A 108 10.70 13.24 14.89
C GLU A 108 9.63 12.84 13.89
N ASP A 109 9.90 11.82 13.05
CA ASP A 109 8.94 11.34 12.07
C ASP A 109 7.83 10.53 12.76
N GLN A 110 6.74 11.19 13.09
CA GLN A 110 5.61 10.56 13.76
C GLN A 110 4.60 9.95 12.80
N ILE A 111 4.47 10.49 11.59
CA ILE A 111 3.57 9.98 10.55
C ILE A 111 4.37 9.79 9.28
N ILE A 112 4.34 8.58 8.73
CA ILE A 112 5.02 8.23 7.48
C ILE A 112 4.07 7.49 6.54
N SER A 113 4.40 7.52 5.24
CA SER A 113 3.77 6.70 4.22
C SER A 113 4.66 5.49 3.89
N ALA A 114 4.09 4.30 3.87
CA ALA A 114 4.73 3.09 3.36
C ALA A 114 4.59 2.95 1.83
N ALA A 115 4.29 4.03 1.12
CA ALA A 115 4.13 4.09 -0.33
C ALA A 115 2.98 3.20 -0.88
N SER A 116 2.98 2.98 -2.18
CA SER A 116 2.07 2.05 -2.85
C SER A 116 2.72 0.69 -3.09
N CYS A 117 1.91 -0.34 -3.35
CA CYS A 117 2.40 -1.65 -3.76
C CYS A 117 3.35 -1.58 -4.96
N THR A 118 3.00 -0.80 -6.00
CA THR A 118 3.84 -0.62 -7.19
C THR A 118 5.14 0.12 -6.87
N THR A 119 5.11 1.13 -5.98
CA THR A 119 6.33 1.84 -5.56
C THR A 119 7.25 0.90 -4.77
N ASN A 120 6.71 0.06 -3.89
CA ASN A 120 7.48 -0.93 -3.14
C ASN A 120 8.11 -2.01 -4.05
N CYS A 121 7.50 -2.31 -5.19
CA CYS A 121 8.08 -3.19 -6.20
C CYS A 121 9.16 -2.48 -7.03
N LEU A 122 8.88 -1.26 -7.51
CA LEU A 122 9.75 -0.51 -8.42
C LEU A 122 11.01 0.02 -7.73
N ALA A 123 10.90 0.54 -6.51
CA ALA A 123 11.99 1.26 -5.87
C ALA A 123 13.23 0.38 -5.60
N PRO A 124 13.13 -0.83 -5.03
CA PRO A 124 14.31 -1.69 -4.86
C PRO A 124 14.97 -2.07 -6.19
N MET A 125 14.17 -2.37 -7.21
CA MET A 125 14.65 -2.71 -8.54
C MET A 125 15.37 -1.51 -9.20
N ALA A 126 14.75 -0.32 -9.13
CA ALA A 126 15.32 0.89 -9.68
C ALA A 126 16.60 1.32 -8.92
N LYS A 127 16.62 1.13 -7.59
CA LYS A 127 17.81 1.40 -6.77
C LYS A 127 18.97 0.50 -7.17
N ALA A 128 18.76 -0.80 -7.22
CA ALA A 128 19.79 -1.76 -7.59
C ALA A 128 20.37 -1.47 -8.98
N LEU A 129 19.51 -1.14 -9.96
CA LEU A 129 19.96 -0.77 -11.29
C LEU A 129 20.71 0.57 -11.29
N ASN A 130 20.20 1.58 -10.58
CA ASN A 130 20.80 2.90 -10.54
C ASN A 130 22.16 2.92 -9.82
N ASP A 131 22.31 2.11 -8.79
CA ASP A 131 23.58 1.94 -8.07
C ASP A 131 24.62 1.23 -8.95
N TYR A 132 24.22 0.28 -9.78
CA TYR A 132 25.08 -0.43 -10.72
C TYR A 132 25.42 0.40 -11.97
N ALA A 133 24.40 0.97 -12.60
CA ALA A 133 24.53 1.79 -13.81
C ALA A 133 23.49 2.93 -13.75
N PRO A 134 23.92 4.19 -13.53
CA PRO A 134 23.00 5.30 -13.27
C PRO A 134 21.96 5.48 -14.36
N ILE A 135 20.67 5.45 -13.96
CA ILE A 135 19.52 5.61 -14.84
C ILE A 135 19.46 7.07 -15.34
N GLN A 136 19.38 7.23 -16.66
CA GLN A 136 19.18 8.51 -17.33
C GLN A 136 17.70 8.81 -17.56
N SER A 137 16.97 7.82 -18.04
CA SER A 137 15.53 7.88 -18.28
C SER A 137 14.96 6.46 -18.30
N GLY A 138 13.64 6.34 -18.14
CA GLY A 138 13.00 5.03 -18.24
C GLY A 138 11.49 5.07 -18.27
N ILE A 139 10.91 3.93 -18.63
CA ILE A 139 9.47 3.70 -18.65
C ILE A 139 9.19 2.50 -17.75
N MET A 140 8.28 2.70 -16.81
CA MET A 140 7.74 1.63 -15.99
C MET A 140 6.34 1.26 -16.49
N SER A 141 6.09 -0.03 -16.68
CA SER A 141 4.75 -0.56 -16.94
C SER A 141 4.39 -1.60 -15.89
N THR A 142 3.21 -1.50 -15.30
CA THR A 142 2.72 -2.52 -14.38
C THR A 142 1.48 -3.20 -14.95
N ILE A 143 1.55 -4.54 -15.04
CA ILE A 143 0.42 -5.42 -15.32
C ILE A 143 -0.10 -5.85 -13.96
N HIS A 144 -1.20 -5.23 -13.54
CA HIS A 144 -1.62 -5.21 -12.15
C HIS A 144 -2.89 -6.02 -11.93
N ALA A 145 -2.92 -6.83 -10.88
CA ALA A 145 -4.15 -7.47 -10.44
C ALA A 145 -5.27 -6.44 -10.22
N TYR A 146 -6.52 -6.83 -10.47
CA TYR A 146 -7.64 -5.96 -10.08
C TYR A 146 -7.71 -5.83 -8.54
N THR A 147 -8.24 -4.73 -8.05
CA THR A 147 -8.31 -4.43 -6.62
C THR A 147 -9.70 -3.94 -6.25
N GLY A 148 -10.01 -3.92 -4.95
CA GLY A 148 -11.33 -3.57 -4.42
C GLY A 148 -11.79 -2.13 -4.67
N ASP A 149 -10.98 -1.30 -5.31
CA ASP A 149 -11.39 0.02 -5.80
C ASP A 149 -12.09 -0.03 -7.17
N GLN A 150 -12.00 -1.15 -7.87
CA GLN A 150 -12.73 -1.39 -9.12
C GLN A 150 -14.12 -1.97 -8.85
N MET A 151 -14.97 -1.95 -9.88
CA MET A 151 -16.30 -2.54 -9.78
C MET A 151 -16.25 -4.06 -10.04
N ILE A 152 -17.10 -4.82 -9.38
CA ILE A 152 -17.31 -6.26 -9.65
C ILE A 152 -18.01 -6.43 -11.00
N LEU A 153 -19.14 -5.74 -11.18
CA LEU A 153 -19.85 -5.57 -12.45
C LEU A 153 -19.75 -4.11 -12.86
N ASP A 154 -20.06 -3.80 -14.11
CA ASP A 154 -20.12 -2.42 -14.59
C ASP A 154 -21.06 -1.58 -13.71
N GLY A 155 -20.57 -0.44 -13.24
CA GLY A 155 -21.36 0.42 -12.36
C GLY A 155 -20.64 1.72 -12.00
N PRO A 156 -21.34 2.65 -11.34
CA PRO A 156 -20.77 3.95 -11.01
C PRO A 156 -19.62 3.83 -10.03
N HIS A 157 -18.44 4.30 -10.43
CA HIS A 157 -17.25 4.32 -9.59
C HIS A 157 -17.30 5.51 -8.61
N ARG A 158 -16.90 5.28 -7.34
CA ARG A 158 -16.97 6.28 -6.25
C ARG A 158 -16.27 7.62 -6.54
N LYS A 159 -15.22 7.61 -7.37
CA LYS A 159 -14.46 8.79 -7.75
C LYS A 159 -14.70 9.23 -9.21
N GLY A 160 -15.74 8.71 -9.86
CA GLY A 160 -16.07 9.05 -11.24
C GLY A 160 -15.10 8.55 -12.31
N ASP A 161 -14.21 7.60 -11.98
CA ASP A 161 -13.28 7.02 -12.95
C ASP A 161 -14.03 6.03 -13.85
N LEU A 162 -14.27 6.44 -15.11
CA LEU A 162 -15.03 5.67 -16.09
C LEU A 162 -14.36 4.33 -16.47
N ARG A 163 -13.04 4.23 -16.36
CA ARG A 163 -12.29 3.00 -16.65
C ARG A 163 -12.46 2.00 -15.50
N ARG A 164 -12.31 2.47 -14.25
CA ARG A 164 -12.52 1.63 -13.06
C ARG A 164 -13.98 1.30 -12.79
N ALA A 165 -14.90 1.94 -13.52
CA ALA A 165 -16.34 1.63 -13.51
C ALA A 165 -16.67 0.31 -14.23
N ARG A 166 -15.72 -0.28 -14.94
CA ARG A 166 -15.90 -1.57 -15.64
C ARG A 166 -15.59 -2.73 -14.71
N ALA A 167 -16.21 -3.89 -15.00
CA ALA A 167 -16.01 -5.13 -14.26
C ALA A 167 -14.54 -5.54 -14.23
N GLY A 168 -13.93 -5.55 -13.05
CA GLY A 168 -12.48 -5.73 -12.87
C GLY A 168 -12.00 -7.11 -13.28
N ALA A 169 -12.79 -8.16 -13.04
CA ALA A 169 -12.45 -9.54 -13.37
C ALA A 169 -12.71 -9.93 -14.83
N ALA A 170 -13.20 -9.00 -15.67
CA ALA A 170 -13.58 -9.29 -17.06
C ALA A 170 -12.92 -8.34 -18.08
N ASN A 171 -12.16 -7.35 -17.64
CA ASN A 171 -11.60 -6.33 -18.51
C ASN A 171 -10.11 -6.08 -18.25
N ILE A 172 -9.37 -5.72 -19.31
CA ILE A 172 -8.08 -5.05 -19.18
C ILE A 172 -8.36 -3.55 -19.10
N VAL A 173 -8.02 -2.94 -17.95
CA VAL A 173 -8.36 -1.55 -17.65
C VAL A 173 -7.09 -0.70 -17.58
N PRO A 174 -6.84 0.18 -18.56
CA PRO A 174 -5.75 1.14 -18.50
C PRO A 174 -5.95 2.10 -17.31
N ASN A 175 -4.92 2.29 -16.51
CA ASN A 175 -4.95 3.15 -15.33
C ASN A 175 -3.75 4.10 -15.31
N SER A 176 -3.95 5.24 -14.67
CA SER A 176 -2.82 6.07 -14.24
C SER A 176 -2.12 5.41 -13.06
N THR A 177 -0.82 5.60 -12.96
CA THR A 177 -0.03 5.21 -11.79
C THR A 177 0.82 6.38 -11.31
N GLY A 178 0.79 6.63 -10.01
CA GLY A 178 1.68 7.60 -9.36
C GLY A 178 3.06 7.04 -9.03
N ALA A 179 3.31 5.74 -9.25
CA ALA A 179 4.53 5.07 -8.79
C ALA A 179 5.79 5.66 -9.42
N ALA A 180 5.78 5.98 -10.72
CA ALA A 180 6.92 6.60 -11.39
C ALA A 180 7.26 8.00 -10.84
N LYS A 181 6.24 8.78 -10.43
CA LYS A 181 6.46 10.07 -9.74
C LYS A 181 6.91 9.86 -8.30
N ALA A 182 6.32 8.88 -7.61
CA ALA A 182 6.65 8.58 -6.23
C ALA A 182 8.08 8.06 -6.05
N ILE A 183 8.71 7.54 -7.10
CA ILE A 183 10.10 7.09 -7.05
C ILE A 183 11.05 8.23 -6.65
N GLY A 184 10.81 9.45 -7.08
CA GLY A 184 11.59 10.62 -6.71
C GLY A 184 11.48 11.02 -5.24
N LEU A 185 10.46 10.52 -4.51
CA LEU A 185 10.32 10.74 -3.06
C LEU A 185 11.22 9.79 -2.26
N VAL A 186 11.55 8.63 -2.82
CA VAL A 186 12.35 7.59 -2.14
C VAL A 186 13.76 7.47 -2.70
N ILE A 187 13.97 7.84 -3.97
CA ILE A 187 15.25 7.90 -4.66
C ILE A 187 15.33 9.26 -5.37
N PRO A 188 15.80 10.32 -4.70
CA PRO A 188 15.78 11.69 -5.23
C PRO A 188 16.47 11.85 -6.59
N GLU A 189 17.53 11.08 -6.84
CA GLU A 189 18.29 11.11 -8.10
C GLU A 189 17.45 10.65 -9.32
N LEU A 190 16.36 9.94 -9.09
CA LEU A 190 15.44 9.46 -10.13
C LEU A 190 14.24 10.38 -10.33
N ASN A 191 14.18 11.51 -9.63
CA ASN A 191 13.09 12.46 -9.80
C ASN A 191 13.01 12.96 -11.26
N GLY A 192 11.83 12.81 -11.87
CA GLY A 192 11.57 13.20 -13.26
C GLY A 192 12.18 12.31 -14.34
N LYS A 193 12.97 11.27 -13.99
CA LYS A 193 13.58 10.37 -14.98
C LYS A 193 12.69 9.22 -15.41
N LEU A 194 11.68 8.87 -14.64
CA LEU A 194 10.78 7.76 -14.93
C LEU A 194 9.37 8.23 -15.24
N ILE A 195 8.77 7.65 -16.28
CA ILE A 195 7.33 7.72 -16.54
C ILE A 195 6.70 6.35 -16.35
N GLY A 196 5.39 6.30 -16.12
CA GLY A 196 4.73 5.04 -15.84
C GLY A 196 3.33 4.90 -16.38
N SER A 197 2.98 3.66 -16.72
CA SER A 197 1.64 3.23 -17.09
C SER A 197 1.23 2.01 -16.27
N ALA A 198 -0.07 1.77 -16.19
CA ALA A 198 -0.64 0.62 -15.50
C ALA A 198 -1.80 0.03 -16.32
N GLN A 199 -1.87 -1.29 -16.34
CA GLN A 199 -3.03 -2.04 -16.84
C GLN A 199 -3.53 -2.95 -15.73
N ARG A 200 -4.78 -2.77 -15.30
CA ARG A 200 -5.45 -3.73 -14.44
C ARG A 200 -5.97 -4.88 -15.28
N VAL A 201 -5.68 -6.11 -14.87
CA VAL A 201 -6.01 -7.32 -15.61
C VAL A 201 -6.87 -8.26 -14.76
N PRO A 202 -7.60 -9.23 -15.38
CA PRO A 202 -8.46 -10.19 -14.68
C PRO A 202 -7.69 -11.24 -13.87
N VAL A 203 -6.87 -10.78 -12.93
CA VAL A 203 -6.07 -11.62 -12.03
C VAL A 203 -6.35 -11.17 -10.60
N PRO A 204 -6.73 -12.08 -9.68
CA PRO A 204 -7.15 -11.69 -8.33
C PRO A 204 -6.00 -11.22 -7.45
N THR A 205 -4.77 -11.69 -7.69
CA THR A 205 -3.60 -11.34 -6.91
C THR A 205 -2.32 -11.48 -7.73
N GLY A 206 -1.26 -10.79 -7.31
CA GLY A 206 0.01 -10.76 -8.02
C GLY A 206 0.02 -9.75 -9.17
N SER A 207 1.11 -9.00 -9.30
CA SER A 207 1.31 -8.01 -10.36
C SER A 207 2.73 -8.10 -10.87
N THR A 208 2.93 -7.81 -12.15
CA THR A 208 4.25 -7.75 -12.77
C THR A 208 4.60 -6.31 -13.07
N THR A 209 5.77 -5.86 -12.63
CA THR A 209 6.31 -4.55 -12.98
C THR A 209 7.50 -4.73 -13.92
N ILE A 210 7.47 -4.01 -15.03
CA ILE A 210 8.51 -4.00 -16.06
C ILE A 210 9.17 -2.62 -16.02
N LEU A 211 10.49 -2.57 -15.86
CA LEU A 211 11.27 -1.35 -15.99
C LEU A 211 12.15 -1.45 -17.23
N THR A 212 11.93 -0.56 -18.18
CA THR A 212 12.83 -0.35 -19.32
C THR A 212 13.55 0.97 -19.10
N ALA A 213 14.88 0.93 -19.03
CA ALA A 213 15.68 2.11 -18.69
C ALA A 213 16.85 2.30 -19.64
N VAL A 214 17.17 3.57 -19.88
CA VAL A 214 18.44 3.98 -20.47
C VAL A 214 19.39 4.30 -19.32
N VAL A 215 20.53 3.67 -19.30
CA VAL A 215 21.55 3.82 -18.25
C VAL A 215 22.85 4.42 -18.80
N LYS A 216 23.69 4.97 -17.92
CA LYS A 216 25.05 5.39 -18.27
C LYS A 216 25.97 4.17 -18.35
N GLY A 217 26.89 4.20 -19.30
CA GLY A 217 27.92 3.18 -19.48
C GLY A 217 27.91 2.59 -20.88
N GLU A 218 29.04 2.01 -21.26
CA GLU A 218 29.20 1.23 -22.49
C GLU A 218 29.29 -0.26 -22.09
N ASN A 219 28.70 -1.14 -22.91
CA ASN A 219 28.75 -2.59 -22.70
C ASN A 219 28.20 -3.04 -21.33
N VAL A 220 27.14 -2.41 -20.87
CA VAL A 220 26.43 -2.84 -19.65
C VAL A 220 25.77 -4.19 -19.92
N THR A 221 26.25 -5.25 -19.29
CA THR A 221 25.77 -6.63 -19.44
C THR A 221 25.24 -7.18 -18.12
N LYS A 222 24.57 -8.35 -18.17
CA LYS A 222 24.13 -9.06 -16.97
C LYS A 222 25.31 -9.45 -16.08
#